data_be2abbc23bdfbb3e8c6ae72655ac1e52
#
_entry.id   be2abbc23bdfbb3e8c6ae72655ac1e52
#
_cell.length_a   1.000
_cell.length_b   1.000
_cell.length_c   1.000
_cell.angle_alpha   90.00
_cell.angle_beta   90.00
_cell.angle_gamma   90.00
#
_symmetry.space_group_name_H-M   'P 1'
#
loop_
_entity.id
_entity.type
_entity.pdbx_description
1 polymer ?
#
loop_
_entity_poly.entity_id
_entity_poly.type
_entity_poly.pdbx_seq_one_letter_code
_entity_poly.pdbx_strand_id
1 'polypeptide(L)'
;EYNKYTVGSSDKATLMLGASTLDSKHSVSVTAVKAGTAYILIKKDNKIVGSVAVEIVAERTVATLELDSYNVTLSKQLKNTKTVTATVKDQYGDDIAANLSVECLSTDVSNLSTSAVAGSTYYTINGKKVTFNSENVAAGNYVYKISYKNSDNKEVVAKTVSVAVKDAKTTVPDAWRIDVDNNNFDLKVDKDTTADKNIAIQVVGMKDGIDVKYETIKSISVKDAKGNAVVTTTSGSAVLVKAITT
;
A
#
# COMPACT_ATOMS: atom_id res chain seq x y z
N GLU A 1 12.98 30.92 -39.14
CA GLU A 1 12.76 32.15 -38.35
C GLU A 1 13.04 31.98 -36.84
N TYR A 2 13.14 30.79 -36.29
CA TYR A 2 13.39 30.53 -34.85
C TYR A 2 14.81 30.94 -34.41
N ASN A 3 15.78 31.00 -35.29
CA ASN A 3 17.15 31.47 -35.03
C ASN A 3 17.25 32.94 -34.58
N LYS A 4 16.14 33.68 -34.60
CA LYS A 4 16.07 35.08 -34.12
C LYS A 4 15.76 35.18 -32.63
N TYR A 5 15.48 34.05 -31.97
CA TYR A 5 15.15 34.01 -30.55
C TYR A 5 16.29 33.40 -29.75
N THR A 6 16.56 33.97 -28.60
CA THR A 6 17.46 33.39 -27.59
C THR A 6 16.69 33.09 -26.30
N VAL A 7 17.17 32.17 -25.52
CA VAL A 7 16.60 31.79 -24.21
C VAL A 7 17.61 32.05 -23.10
N GLY A 8 17.11 32.40 -21.94
CA GLY A 8 17.92 32.65 -20.78
C GLY A 8 17.17 32.36 -19.50
N SER A 9 17.88 32.12 -18.40
CA SER A 9 17.29 32.01 -17.06
C SER A 9 17.29 33.39 -16.40
N SER A 10 16.22 33.69 -15.66
CA SER A 10 16.17 34.86 -14.78
C SER A 10 17.09 34.73 -13.57
N ASP A 11 17.33 33.47 -13.13
CA ASP A 11 18.20 33.14 -12.03
C ASP A 11 18.93 31.82 -12.31
N LYS A 12 20.18 31.93 -12.68
CA LYS A 12 21.06 30.75 -12.96
C LYS A 12 21.44 29.95 -11.71
N ALA A 13 21.32 30.55 -10.53
CA ALA A 13 21.57 29.83 -9.28
C ALA A 13 20.40 28.89 -8.91
N THR A 14 19.22 29.13 -9.49
CA THR A 14 18.02 28.32 -9.32
C THR A 14 17.80 27.39 -10.51
N LEU A 15 17.92 27.91 -11.75
CA LEU A 15 17.65 27.17 -12.99
C LEU A 15 18.72 27.45 -14.02
N MET A 16 19.45 26.46 -14.48
CA MET A 16 20.41 26.58 -15.58
C MET A 16 19.80 26.08 -16.90
N LEU A 17 20.11 26.77 -17.98
CA LEU A 17 19.81 26.30 -19.32
C LEU A 17 21.07 25.71 -19.97
N GLY A 18 20.93 24.62 -20.71
CA GLY A 18 22.03 23.96 -21.41
C GLY A 18 22.52 24.71 -22.65
N ALA A 19 21.71 25.63 -23.18
CA ALA A 19 22.05 26.49 -24.31
C ALA A 19 21.29 27.84 -24.24
N SER A 20 21.78 28.84 -24.97
CA SER A 20 21.11 30.11 -25.13
C SER A 20 20.20 30.17 -26.36
N THR A 21 20.16 29.12 -27.17
CA THR A 21 19.33 28.96 -28.37
C THR A 21 18.57 27.66 -28.33
N LEU A 22 17.45 27.58 -29.03
CA LEU A 22 16.70 26.33 -29.20
C LEU A 22 17.39 25.43 -30.22
N ASP A 23 17.30 24.13 -30.03
CA ASP A 23 17.76 23.13 -30.99
C ASP A 23 16.81 23.02 -32.20
N SER A 24 17.09 22.08 -33.11
CA SER A 24 16.26 21.84 -34.31
C SER A 24 14.85 21.31 -33.98
N LYS A 25 14.63 20.86 -32.75
CA LYS A 25 13.31 20.43 -32.25
C LYS A 25 12.60 21.51 -31.44
N HIS A 26 13.12 22.74 -31.46
CA HIS A 26 12.65 23.89 -30.68
C HIS A 26 12.70 23.64 -29.15
N SER A 27 13.70 22.91 -28.70
CA SER A 27 13.88 22.50 -27.30
C SER A 27 15.16 23.11 -26.73
N VAL A 28 15.19 23.27 -25.41
CA VAL A 28 16.38 23.58 -24.63
C VAL A 28 16.38 22.71 -23.37
N SER A 29 17.51 22.14 -23.04
CA SER A 29 17.65 21.38 -21.78
C SER A 29 17.70 22.34 -20.59
N VAL A 30 17.08 21.94 -19.49
CA VAL A 30 17.08 22.68 -18.23
C VAL A 30 17.67 21.81 -17.12
N THR A 31 18.39 22.42 -16.19
CA THR A 31 18.93 21.78 -14.99
C THR A 31 18.46 22.57 -13.77
N ALA A 32 17.75 21.89 -12.87
CA ALA A 32 17.39 22.42 -11.57
C ALA A 32 18.65 22.45 -10.69
N VAL A 33 18.96 23.59 -10.08
CA VAL A 33 20.15 23.78 -9.23
C VAL A 33 19.75 23.92 -7.78
N LYS A 34 18.70 24.68 -7.50
CA LYS A 34 18.21 24.95 -6.14
C LYS A 34 16.71 25.10 -6.15
N ALA A 35 16.03 24.74 -5.08
CA ALA A 35 14.61 24.98 -4.91
C ALA A 35 14.31 26.48 -4.92
N GLY A 36 13.23 26.86 -5.62
CA GLY A 36 12.81 28.23 -5.80
C GLY A 36 12.10 28.43 -7.14
N THR A 37 11.69 29.65 -7.44
CA THR A 37 11.05 29.99 -8.70
C THR A 37 12.04 30.76 -9.60
N ALA A 38 12.22 30.30 -10.83
CA ALA A 38 12.96 30.99 -11.86
C ALA A 38 12.11 31.14 -13.13
N TYR A 39 12.46 32.05 -14.00
CA TYR A 39 11.77 32.22 -15.26
C TYR A 39 12.70 31.89 -16.44
N ILE A 40 12.19 31.10 -17.36
CA ILE A 40 12.80 30.97 -18.69
C ILE A 40 12.37 32.20 -19.48
N LEU A 41 13.34 33.01 -19.88
CA LEU A 41 13.11 34.26 -20.64
C LEU A 41 13.35 33.98 -22.10
N ILE A 42 12.38 34.34 -22.95
CA ILE A 42 12.50 34.31 -24.41
C ILE A 42 12.81 35.73 -24.88
N LYS A 43 13.90 35.91 -25.62
CA LYS A 43 14.36 37.19 -26.07
C LYS A 43 14.43 37.21 -27.60
N LYS A 44 14.08 38.37 -28.18
CA LYS A 44 14.30 38.73 -29.57
C LYS A 44 15.02 40.06 -29.59
N ASP A 45 16.12 40.15 -30.34
CA ASP A 45 16.96 41.35 -30.40
C ASP A 45 17.30 41.91 -29.00
N ASN A 46 17.69 41.03 -28.08
CA ASN A 46 17.97 41.28 -26.66
C ASN A 46 16.79 41.79 -25.80
N LYS A 47 15.59 41.93 -26.36
CA LYS A 47 14.38 42.31 -25.61
C LYS A 47 13.61 41.06 -25.19
N ILE A 48 13.14 41.02 -23.95
CA ILE A 48 12.28 39.95 -23.46
C ILE A 48 10.92 40.06 -24.17
N VAL A 49 10.54 39.04 -24.90
CA VAL A 49 9.27 38.93 -25.61
C VAL A 49 8.32 37.92 -24.96
N GLY A 50 8.81 37.12 -24.03
CA GLY A 50 8.01 36.17 -23.27
C GLY A 50 8.78 35.57 -22.13
N SER A 51 8.05 35.00 -21.15
CA SER A 51 8.63 34.26 -20.03
C SER A 51 7.73 33.11 -19.60
N VAL A 52 8.35 32.07 -19.07
CA VAL A 52 7.66 30.92 -18.46
C VAL A 52 8.21 30.75 -17.06
N ALA A 53 7.32 30.76 -16.06
CA ALA A 53 7.69 30.44 -14.68
C ALA A 53 7.99 28.95 -14.56
N VAL A 54 9.09 28.62 -13.87
CA VAL A 54 9.48 27.26 -13.51
C VAL A 54 9.67 27.23 -12.00
N GLU A 55 8.86 26.45 -11.33
CA GLU A 55 9.01 26.19 -9.91
C GLU A 55 9.87 24.94 -9.72
N ILE A 56 10.91 25.05 -8.95
CA ILE A 56 11.81 23.95 -8.57
C ILE A 56 11.57 23.66 -7.11
N VAL A 57 11.03 22.47 -6.84
CA VAL A 57 10.78 22.00 -5.49
C VAL A 57 12.02 21.28 -4.94
N ALA A 58 12.16 21.24 -3.60
CA ALA A 58 13.23 20.49 -2.97
C ALA A 58 13.09 18.98 -3.26
N GLU A 59 14.19 18.25 -3.17
CA GLU A 59 14.19 16.80 -3.30
C GLU A 59 13.14 16.18 -2.39
N ARG A 60 12.38 15.24 -2.95
CA ARG A 60 11.30 14.55 -2.21
C ARG A 60 11.91 13.59 -1.21
N THR A 61 11.52 13.74 0.04
CA THR A 61 11.95 12.89 1.15
C THR A 61 10.74 12.40 1.93
N VAL A 62 10.83 11.22 2.52
CA VAL A 62 9.76 10.69 3.38
C VAL A 62 9.55 11.62 4.58
N ALA A 63 8.31 12.04 4.80
CA ALA A 63 7.90 12.91 5.90
C ALA A 63 6.93 12.23 6.85
N THR A 64 6.00 11.38 6.34
CA THR A 64 5.01 10.70 7.18
C THR A 64 4.87 9.23 6.82
N LEU A 65 4.51 8.44 7.82
CA LEU A 65 4.13 7.03 7.69
C LEU A 65 2.88 6.81 8.52
N GLU A 66 1.83 6.26 7.91
CA GLU A 66 0.60 5.84 8.57
C GLU A 66 0.29 4.39 8.22
N LEU A 67 -0.40 3.67 9.09
CA LEU A 67 -0.80 2.28 8.89
C LEU A 67 -2.32 2.19 8.78
N ASP A 68 -2.81 1.30 7.92
CA ASP A 68 -4.24 1.01 7.79
C ASP A 68 -4.81 0.28 9.02
N SER A 69 -3.94 -0.37 9.80
CA SER A 69 -4.30 -1.01 11.07
C SER A 69 -3.14 -0.96 12.05
N TYR A 70 -3.45 -0.64 13.32
CA TYR A 70 -2.51 -0.64 14.43
C TYR A 70 -2.68 -1.86 15.34
N ASN A 71 -3.72 -2.67 15.11
CA ASN A 71 -4.00 -3.88 15.87
C ASN A 71 -4.32 -5.03 14.93
N VAL A 72 -3.60 -6.12 15.07
CA VAL A 72 -3.76 -7.34 14.29
C VAL A 72 -4.05 -8.49 15.23
N THR A 73 -5.06 -9.30 14.91
CA THR A 73 -5.33 -10.56 15.63
C THR A 73 -5.15 -11.72 14.67
N LEU A 74 -4.36 -12.70 15.09
CA LEU A 74 -4.06 -13.93 14.38
C LEU A 74 -4.48 -15.14 15.22
N SER A 75 -4.86 -16.22 14.56
CA SER A 75 -5.24 -17.50 15.20
C SER A 75 -4.18 -18.56 14.93
N LYS A 76 -3.73 -19.23 15.98
CA LYS A 76 -2.84 -20.40 15.85
C LYS A 76 -3.52 -21.57 15.13
N GLN A 77 -4.81 -21.79 15.37
CA GLN A 77 -5.57 -22.88 14.75
C GLN A 77 -5.68 -22.70 13.25
N LEU A 78 -5.89 -21.46 12.78
CA LEU A 78 -6.00 -21.15 11.36
C LEU A 78 -4.66 -21.07 10.66
N LYS A 79 -3.55 -20.85 11.40
CA LYS A 79 -2.24 -20.51 10.82
C LYS A 79 -2.37 -19.37 9.82
N ASN A 80 -3.21 -18.37 10.15
CA ASN A 80 -3.59 -17.34 9.22
C ASN A 80 -2.58 -16.20 9.14
N THR A 81 -2.77 -15.38 8.13
CA THR A 81 -1.99 -14.17 7.91
C THR A 81 -2.88 -12.92 7.92
N LYS A 82 -2.30 -11.79 8.29
CA LYS A 82 -2.92 -10.47 8.15
C LYS A 82 -1.89 -9.48 7.63
N THR A 83 -2.32 -8.69 6.66
CA THR A 83 -1.47 -7.66 6.05
C THR A 83 -1.83 -6.29 6.61
N VAL A 84 -0.81 -5.55 6.99
CA VAL A 84 -0.88 -4.12 7.33
C VAL A 84 -0.24 -3.36 6.20
N THR A 85 -0.96 -2.38 5.66
CA THR A 85 -0.50 -1.54 4.56
C THR A 85 -0.10 -0.17 5.09
N ALA A 86 1.11 0.27 4.77
CA ALA A 86 1.59 1.58 5.12
C ALA A 86 1.30 2.59 4.00
N THR A 87 0.82 3.76 4.38
CA THR A 87 0.79 4.96 3.55
C THR A 87 2.00 5.80 3.91
N VAL A 88 2.88 6.04 2.93
CA VAL A 88 4.10 6.82 3.11
C VAL A 88 4.04 8.03 2.20
N LYS A 89 4.15 9.22 2.79
CA LYS A 89 4.06 10.50 2.07
C LYS A 89 5.33 11.32 2.25
N ASP A 90 5.63 12.10 1.22
CA ASP A 90 6.71 13.08 1.26
C ASP A 90 6.30 14.38 1.98
N GLN A 91 7.21 15.36 2.02
CA GLN A 91 6.99 16.66 2.66
C GLN A 91 5.93 17.53 1.95
N TYR A 92 5.49 17.14 0.77
CA TYR A 92 4.44 17.82 0.01
C TYR A 92 3.08 17.12 0.14
N GLY A 93 3.03 15.98 0.83
CA GLY A 93 1.83 15.19 1.02
C GLY A 93 1.52 14.19 -0.10
N ASP A 94 2.43 14.03 -1.05
CA ASP A 94 2.31 13.07 -2.14
C ASP A 94 2.82 11.70 -1.71
N ASP A 95 2.27 10.65 -2.32
CA ASP A 95 2.75 9.30 -2.10
C ASP A 95 4.18 9.11 -2.63
N ILE A 96 5.05 8.56 -1.81
CA ILE A 96 6.44 8.27 -2.17
C ILE A 96 6.76 6.78 -1.97
N ALA A 97 7.59 6.22 -2.84
CA ALA A 97 8.11 4.87 -2.66
C ALA A 97 8.99 4.80 -1.41
N ALA A 98 8.85 3.73 -0.63
CA ALA A 98 9.65 3.53 0.58
C ALA A 98 9.89 2.04 0.81
N ASN A 99 11.10 1.69 1.21
CA ASN A 99 11.43 0.37 1.72
C ASN A 99 11.31 0.41 3.24
N LEU A 100 10.39 -0.40 3.77
CA LEU A 100 10.11 -0.45 5.19
C LEU A 100 11.04 -1.44 5.90
N SER A 101 11.30 -1.16 7.17
CA SER A 101 11.96 -2.08 8.11
C SER A 101 10.97 -2.44 9.21
N VAL A 102 11.05 -3.68 9.70
CA VAL A 102 10.21 -4.17 10.78
C VAL A 102 11.11 -4.73 11.88
N GLU A 103 10.82 -4.34 13.12
CA GLU A 103 11.53 -4.77 14.33
C GLU A 103 10.52 -5.21 15.38
N CYS A 104 10.71 -6.39 15.99
CA CYS A 104 9.91 -6.81 17.14
C CYS A 104 10.45 -6.15 18.41
N LEU A 105 9.59 -5.39 19.09
CA LEU A 105 9.94 -4.68 20.33
C LEU A 105 9.58 -5.47 21.60
N SER A 106 8.84 -6.58 21.47
CA SER A 106 8.41 -7.37 22.64
C SER A 106 9.59 -8.11 23.25
N THR A 107 9.74 -7.99 24.56
CA THR A 107 10.84 -8.60 25.34
C THR A 107 10.56 -10.04 25.76
N ASP A 108 9.29 -10.48 25.75
CA ASP A 108 8.88 -11.86 26.08
C ASP A 108 9.12 -12.87 24.95
N VAL A 109 10.19 -12.64 24.22
CA VAL A 109 10.58 -13.45 23.06
C VAL A 109 11.53 -14.61 23.42
N SER A 110 11.44 -15.15 24.60
CA SER A 110 12.22 -16.35 24.96
C SER A 110 11.97 -17.55 24.03
N ASN A 111 10.91 -17.49 23.20
CA ASN A 111 10.58 -18.46 22.16
C ASN A 111 10.60 -17.91 20.71
N LEU A 112 10.85 -16.62 20.50
CA LEU A 112 11.19 -16.11 19.19
C LEU A 112 12.70 -16.23 19.04
N SER A 113 13.16 -17.27 18.38
CA SER A 113 14.56 -17.39 17.99
C SER A 113 15.00 -16.08 17.35
N THR A 114 15.99 -15.40 17.93
CA THR A 114 16.61 -14.18 17.40
C THR A 114 17.24 -14.40 16.01
N SER A 115 17.35 -15.67 15.59
CA SER A 115 17.74 -16.08 14.23
C SER A 115 16.65 -15.84 13.17
N ALA A 116 15.42 -15.49 13.57
CA ALA A 116 14.33 -15.22 12.66
C ALA A 116 14.38 -13.81 12.03
N VAL A 117 15.46 -13.08 12.19
CA VAL A 117 15.55 -11.67 11.75
C VAL A 117 15.82 -11.53 10.26
N ALA A 118 16.39 -12.53 9.60
CA ALA A 118 16.60 -12.51 8.15
C ALA A 118 15.82 -13.65 7.48
N GLY A 119 14.64 -13.34 6.95
CA GLY A 119 13.75 -14.32 6.30
C GLY A 119 12.75 -14.95 7.28
N SER A 120 12.28 -14.17 8.23
CA SER A 120 11.48 -14.65 9.34
C SER A 120 10.14 -15.22 8.91
N THR A 121 9.79 -16.36 9.47
CA THR A 121 8.48 -17.01 9.38
C THR A 121 7.35 -16.19 10.01
N TYR A 122 7.63 -15.09 10.70
CA TYR A 122 6.65 -14.31 11.48
C TYR A 122 6.05 -13.13 10.71
N TYR A 123 6.79 -12.56 9.80
CA TYR A 123 6.29 -11.53 8.89
C TYR A 123 7.07 -11.54 7.56
N THR A 124 6.45 -11.00 6.54
CA THR A 124 7.09 -10.69 5.25
C THR A 124 6.84 -9.24 4.89
N ILE A 125 7.77 -8.64 4.15
CA ILE A 125 7.66 -7.27 3.67
C ILE A 125 7.65 -7.29 2.14
N ASN A 126 6.67 -6.61 1.55
CA ASN A 126 6.60 -6.38 0.12
C ASN A 126 6.24 -4.91 -0.13
N GLY A 127 7.24 -4.08 -0.42
CA GLY A 127 7.09 -2.64 -0.55
C GLY A 127 6.52 -2.00 0.73
N LYS A 128 5.32 -1.46 0.64
CA LYS A 128 4.60 -0.83 1.75
C LYS A 128 3.68 -1.80 2.52
N LYS A 129 3.70 -3.10 2.23
CA LYS A 129 2.87 -4.12 2.87
C LYS A 129 3.69 -4.99 3.80
N VAL A 130 3.25 -5.11 5.04
CA VAL A 130 3.81 -6.02 6.05
C VAL A 130 2.76 -7.07 6.37
N THR A 131 3.06 -8.34 6.07
CA THR A 131 2.16 -9.47 6.31
C THR A 131 2.68 -10.27 7.49
N PHE A 132 1.92 -10.29 8.58
CA PHE A 132 2.18 -11.11 9.75
C PHE A 132 1.54 -12.48 9.58
N ASN A 133 2.15 -13.54 10.16
CA ASN A 133 1.60 -14.88 10.17
C ASN A 133 1.69 -15.51 11.56
N SER A 134 0.83 -16.51 11.83
CA SER A 134 0.74 -17.20 13.12
C SER A 134 1.29 -18.63 13.12
N GLU A 135 1.79 -19.13 11.99
CA GLU A 135 2.09 -20.55 11.83
C GLU A 135 3.12 -21.08 12.83
N ASN A 136 4.21 -20.35 13.05
CA ASN A 136 5.30 -20.76 13.93
C ASN A 136 5.47 -19.83 15.13
N VAL A 137 4.44 -19.04 15.46
CA VAL A 137 4.46 -18.05 16.54
C VAL A 137 3.74 -18.58 17.76
N ALA A 138 4.31 -18.44 18.95
CA ALA A 138 3.64 -18.77 20.20
C ALA A 138 2.42 -17.85 20.40
N ALA A 139 1.40 -18.32 21.13
CA ALA A 139 0.32 -17.45 21.55
C ALA A 139 0.86 -16.37 22.49
N GLY A 140 0.43 -15.12 22.27
CA GLY A 140 0.93 -13.97 23.01
C GLY A 140 0.61 -12.66 22.31
N ASN A 141 1.03 -11.57 22.94
CA ASN A 141 0.91 -10.23 22.39
C ASN A 141 2.30 -9.72 22.03
N TYR A 142 2.44 -9.27 20.80
CA TYR A 142 3.70 -8.77 20.25
C TYR A 142 3.53 -7.33 19.77
N VAL A 143 4.56 -6.52 19.94
CA VAL A 143 4.62 -5.17 19.41
C VAL A 143 5.72 -5.12 18.36
N TYR A 144 5.37 -4.69 17.16
CA TYR A 144 6.31 -4.48 16.07
C TYR A 144 6.40 -3.01 15.75
N LYS A 145 7.63 -2.54 15.53
CA LYS A 145 7.90 -1.22 14.98
C LYS A 145 8.09 -1.35 13.46
N ILE A 146 7.30 -0.62 12.70
CA ILE A 146 7.43 -0.46 11.25
C ILE A 146 8.04 0.92 11.02
N SER A 147 9.16 0.99 10.33
CA SER A 147 9.90 2.23 10.13
C SER A 147 10.43 2.37 8.71
N TYR A 148 10.67 3.61 8.31
CA TYR A 148 11.48 3.94 7.15
C TYR A 148 12.82 4.51 7.60
N LYS A 149 13.89 4.02 6.98
CA LYS A 149 15.26 4.52 7.16
C LYS A 149 15.75 5.13 5.85
N ASN A 150 16.43 6.27 5.95
CA ASN A 150 17.04 6.93 4.80
C ASN A 150 18.31 6.20 4.30
N SER A 151 18.99 6.76 3.29
CA SER A 151 20.23 6.23 2.72
C SER A 151 21.36 6.07 3.75
N ASP A 152 21.34 6.89 4.80
CA ASP A 152 22.34 6.85 5.90
C ASP A 152 21.95 5.83 6.99
N ASN A 153 20.94 4.99 6.72
CA ASN A 153 20.36 4.01 7.66
C ASN A 153 19.78 4.66 8.94
N LYS A 154 19.48 5.94 8.89
CA LYS A 154 18.84 6.68 9.99
C LYS A 154 17.34 6.57 9.89
N GLU A 155 16.69 6.22 11.00
CA GLU A 155 15.23 6.21 11.10
C GLU A 155 14.66 7.63 10.95
N VAL A 156 13.72 7.78 10.02
CA VAL A 156 13.06 9.06 9.71
C VAL A 156 11.69 9.11 10.32
N VAL A 157 10.91 8.04 10.11
CA VAL A 157 9.55 7.88 10.64
C VAL A 157 9.33 6.44 11.08
N ALA A 158 8.52 6.25 12.12
CA ALA A 158 8.13 4.94 12.61
C ALA A 158 6.72 4.94 13.17
N LYS A 159 6.08 3.77 13.14
CA LYS A 159 4.81 3.47 13.81
C LYS A 159 4.88 2.08 14.43
N THR A 160 4.12 1.86 15.47
CA THR A 160 4.01 0.55 16.12
C THR A 160 2.69 -0.11 15.78
N VAL A 161 2.71 -1.44 15.67
CA VAL A 161 1.53 -2.29 15.49
C VAL A 161 1.53 -3.37 16.56
N SER A 162 0.39 -3.59 17.20
CA SER A 162 0.17 -4.66 18.16
C SER A 162 -0.36 -5.89 17.45
N VAL A 163 0.30 -7.04 17.62
CA VAL A 163 -0.09 -8.31 17.01
C VAL A 163 -0.42 -9.30 18.13
N ALA A 164 -1.69 -9.67 18.26
CA ALA A 164 -2.15 -10.67 19.19
C ALA A 164 -2.27 -12.04 18.48
N VAL A 165 -1.46 -13.01 18.86
CA VAL A 165 -1.58 -14.40 18.41
C VAL A 165 -2.37 -15.18 19.47
N LYS A 166 -3.58 -15.57 19.12
CA LYS A 166 -4.52 -16.23 20.03
C LYS A 166 -4.58 -17.73 19.79
N ASP A 167 -4.72 -18.50 20.86
CA ASP A 167 -4.83 -19.94 20.86
C ASP A 167 -6.11 -20.39 21.60
N ALA A 168 -7.11 -20.84 20.87
CA ALA A 168 -8.35 -21.38 21.44
C ALA A 168 -8.20 -22.82 21.95
N LYS A 169 -7.07 -23.48 21.70
CA LYS A 169 -6.77 -24.88 22.05
C LYS A 169 -7.77 -25.92 21.53
N THR A 170 -8.67 -25.52 20.66
CA THR A 170 -9.66 -26.38 20.02
C THR A 170 -10.07 -25.79 18.66
N THR A 171 -10.51 -26.69 17.77
CA THR A 171 -11.09 -26.31 16.46
C THR A 171 -12.61 -26.48 16.42
N VAL A 172 -13.26 -26.80 17.56
CA VAL A 172 -14.71 -26.95 17.65
C VAL A 172 -15.34 -25.56 17.89
N PRO A 173 -16.06 -24.98 16.93
CA PRO A 173 -16.67 -23.66 17.08
C PRO A 173 -17.86 -23.69 18.04
N ASP A 174 -18.12 -22.55 18.68
CA ASP A 174 -19.36 -22.24 19.38
C ASP A 174 -20.11 -21.06 18.70
N ALA A 175 -19.48 -20.42 17.72
CA ALA A 175 -20.08 -19.36 16.90
C ALA A 175 -19.52 -19.37 15.48
N TRP A 176 -20.20 -18.68 14.56
CA TRP A 176 -19.78 -18.55 13.17
C TRP A 176 -19.90 -17.13 12.71
N ARG A 177 -19.00 -16.74 11.81
CA ARG A 177 -18.97 -15.45 11.11
C ARG A 177 -18.90 -15.69 9.61
N ILE A 178 -19.55 -14.82 8.85
CA ILE A 178 -19.42 -14.78 7.40
C ILE A 178 -18.47 -13.63 7.06
N ASP A 179 -17.40 -13.93 6.38
CA ASP A 179 -16.48 -12.96 5.82
C ASP A 179 -16.71 -12.82 4.32
N VAL A 180 -16.70 -11.58 3.84
CA VAL A 180 -16.77 -11.23 2.43
C VAL A 180 -15.58 -10.34 2.10
N ASP A 181 -14.95 -10.56 0.95
CA ASP A 181 -13.77 -9.80 0.54
C ASP A 181 -14.13 -8.41 0.01
N ASN A 182 -15.35 -8.24 -0.49
CA ASN A 182 -15.83 -6.96 -1.01
C ASN A 182 -17.34 -6.82 -0.77
N ASN A 183 -17.76 -5.70 -0.19
CA ASN A 183 -19.17 -5.39 0.06
C ASN A 183 -19.81 -4.57 -1.07
N ASN A 184 -19.03 -4.12 -2.06
CA ASN A 184 -19.48 -3.32 -3.18
C ASN A 184 -19.45 -4.15 -4.45
N PHE A 185 -20.63 -4.32 -5.05
CA PHE A 185 -20.81 -4.96 -6.36
C PHE A 185 -21.04 -3.88 -7.39
N ASP A 186 -20.14 -3.73 -8.35
CA ASP A 186 -20.44 -2.92 -9.53
C ASP A 186 -21.20 -3.77 -10.54
N LEU A 187 -22.47 -3.39 -10.80
CA LEU A 187 -23.30 -4.02 -11.82
C LEU A 187 -22.87 -3.66 -13.24
N LYS A 188 -22.07 -2.61 -13.39
CA LYS A 188 -21.51 -2.19 -14.67
C LYS A 188 -20.17 -2.88 -14.91
N VAL A 189 -20.27 -4.11 -15.37
CA VAL A 189 -19.12 -4.91 -15.73
C VAL A 189 -18.49 -4.35 -16.99
N ASP A 190 -17.36 -3.64 -16.85
CA ASP A 190 -16.48 -3.38 -17.98
C ASP A 190 -15.87 -4.69 -18.48
N LYS A 191 -15.76 -4.83 -19.81
CA LYS A 191 -15.42 -6.08 -20.51
C LYS A 191 -14.08 -6.71 -20.11
N ASP A 192 -13.23 -6.02 -19.35
CA ASP A 192 -11.82 -6.39 -19.20
C ASP A 192 -11.37 -6.79 -17.79
N THR A 193 -12.21 -6.70 -16.75
CA THR A 193 -11.82 -7.09 -15.40
C THR A 193 -12.71 -8.19 -14.84
N THR A 194 -12.17 -9.39 -14.75
CA THR A 194 -12.80 -10.53 -14.06
C THR A 194 -12.82 -10.37 -12.53
N ALA A 195 -12.03 -9.44 -11.99
CA ALA A 195 -11.89 -9.21 -10.56
C ALA A 195 -13.13 -8.57 -9.91
N ASP A 196 -13.81 -7.67 -10.63
CA ASP A 196 -14.95 -6.92 -10.10
C ASP A 196 -16.28 -7.70 -10.15
N LYS A 197 -16.25 -8.93 -10.70
CA LYS A 197 -17.42 -9.77 -10.94
C LYS A 197 -17.69 -10.80 -9.87
N ASN A 198 -16.77 -10.98 -8.93
CA ASN A 198 -16.83 -12.07 -7.96
C ASN A 198 -16.70 -11.52 -6.54
N ILE A 199 -17.56 -11.95 -5.65
CA ILE A 199 -17.38 -11.79 -4.21
C ILE A 199 -16.98 -13.16 -3.65
N ALA A 200 -15.87 -13.22 -2.93
CA ALA A 200 -15.51 -14.39 -2.14
C ALA A 200 -16.25 -14.34 -0.81
N ILE A 201 -16.99 -15.38 -0.51
CA ILE A 201 -17.69 -15.56 0.76
C ILE A 201 -17.05 -16.72 1.49
N GLN A 202 -16.67 -16.49 2.75
CA GLN A 202 -16.06 -17.49 3.60
C GLN A 202 -16.81 -17.58 4.94
N VAL A 203 -17.02 -18.77 5.45
CA VAL A 203 -17.58 -18.98 6.80
C VAL A 203 -16.45 -19.38 7.73
N VAL A 204 -16.31 -18.62 8.80
CA VAL A 204 -15.29 -18.82 9.82
C VAL A 204 -15.96 -19.30 11.09
N GLY A 205 -15.56 -20.49 11.55
CA GLY A 205 -15.93 -21.00 12.88
C GLY A 205 -15.07 -20.32 13.94
N MET A 206 -15.71 -19.88 15.03
CA MET A 206 -15.06 -19.21 16.16
C MET A 206 -15.28 -19.98 17.45
N LYS A 207 -14.31 -19.87 18.36
CA LYS A 207 -14.39 -20.33 19.76
C LYS A 207 -13.94 -19.22 20.68
N ASP A 208 -14.81 -18.83 21.61
CA ASP A 208 -14.56 -17.72 22.54
C ASP A 208 -14.07 -16.43 21.80
N GLY A 209 -14.67 -16.15 20.63
CA GLY A 209 -14.31 -15.01 19.77
C GLY A 209 -12.99 -15.17 19.00
N ILE A 210 -12.36 -16.33 19.03
CA ILE A 210 -11.13 -16.64 18.29
C ILE A 210 -11.48 -17.49 17.07
N ASP A 211 -11.00 -17.10 15.89
CA ASP A 211 -11.17 -17.89 14.67
C ASP A 211 -10.46 -19.24 14.81
N VAL A 212 -11.15 -20.34 14.58
CA VAL A 212 -10.57 -21.68 14.79
C VAL A 212 -10.55 -22.57 13.57
N LYS A 213 -11.46 -22.38 12.62
CA LYS A 213 -11.43 -23.08 11.32
C LYS A 213 -12.21 -22.36 10.25
N TYR A 214 -11.90 -22.67 9.00
CA TYR A 214 -12.76 -22.33 7.86
C TYR A 214 -13.75 -23.47 7.62
N GLU A 215 -15.03 -23.13 7.56
CA GLU A 215 -16.08 -24.11 7.34
C GLU A 215 -16.27 -24.40 5.85
N THR A 216 -16.62 -25.65 5.53
CA THR A 216 -17.00 -26.01 4.18
C THR A 216 -18.44 -25.58 3.92
N ILE A 217 -18.64 -24.68 2.96
CA ILE A 217 -19.96 -24.23 2.54
C ILE A 217 -20.55 -25.28 1.60
N LYS A 218 -21.67 -25.88 1.98
CA LYS A 218 -22.37 -26.85 1.15
C LYS A 218 -23.25 -26.21 0.09
N SER A 219 -23.89 -25.09 0.43
CA SER A 219 -24.74 -24.33 -0.50
C SER A 219 -24.86 -22.88 -0.05
N ILE A 220 -24.98 -21.99 -1.01
CA ILE A 220 -25.34 -20.59 -0.79
C ILE A 220 -26.60 -20.30 -1.62
N SER A 221 -27.54 -19.58 -1.05
CA SER A 221 -28.64 -18.96 -1.77
C SER A 221 -28.51 -17.47 -1.66
N VAL A 222 -28.26 -16.81 -2.77
CA VAL A 222 -28.27 -15.35 -2.88
C VAL A 222 -29.51 -14.94 -3.63
N LYS A 223 -30.29 -14.02 -3.06
CA LYS A 223 -31.50 -13.48 -3.66
C LYS A 223 -31.33 -11.99 -3.91
N ASP A 224 -31.83 -11.50 -5.03
CA ASP A 224 -31.97 -10.07 -5.27
C ASP A 224 -33.03 -9.44 -4.34
N ALA A 225 -33.19 -8.12 -4.38
CA ALA A 225 -34.18 -7.40 -3.60
C ALA A 225 -35.64 -7.81 -3.93
N LYS A 226 -35.88 -8.48 -5.06
CA LYS A 226 -37.17 -9.01 -5.49
C LYS A 226 -37.36 -10.48 -5.11
N GLY A 227 -36.35 -11.12 -4.48
CA GLY A 227 -36.40 -12.51 -4.05
C GLY A 227 -35.99 -13.53 -5.11
N ASN A 228 -35.53 -13.11 -6.29
CA ASN A 228 -35.05 -14.02 -7.34
C ASN A 228 -33.67 -14.58 -6.96
N ALA A 229 -33.45 -15.87 -7.24
CA ALA A 229 -32.15 -16.50 -6.97
C ALA A 229 -31.08 -15.98 -7.93
N VAL A 230 -29.93 -15.56 -7.37
CA VAL A 230 -28.72 -15.24 -8.11
C VAL A 230 -27.82 -16.49 -8.09
N VAL A 231 -27.31 -16.90 -9.25
CA VAL A 231 -26.55 -18.16 -9.39
C VAL A 231 -25.22 -18.09 -8.65
N THR A 232 -24.90 -19.16 -7.93
CA THR A 232 -23.66 -19.34 -7.18
C THR A 232 -22.89 -20.56 -7.65
N THR A 233 -21.57 -20.47 -7.67
CA THR A 233 -20.68 -21.62 -7.85
C THR A 233 -19.93 -21.86 -6.56
N THR A 234 -19.93 -23.08 -6.05
CA THR A 234 -19.21 -23.49 -4.82
C THR A 234 -17.89 -24.13 -5.17
N SER A 235 -16.84 -23.72 -4.47
CA SER A 235 -15.54 -24.41 -4.52
C SER A 235 -14.85 -24.29 -3.16
N GLY A 236 -14.78 -25.39 -2.41
CA GLY A 236 -14.04 -25.47 -1.15
C GLY A 236 -14.61 -24.62 0.00
N SER A 237 -13.73 -24.01 0.81
CA SER A 237 -14.10 -23.17 1.96
C SER A 237 -14.47 -21.73 1.59
N ALA A 238 -14.31 -21.36 0.32
CA ALA A 238 -14.74 -20.07 -0.21
C ALA A 238 -15.72 -20.27 -1.39
N VAL A 239 -16.71 -19.43 -1.47
CA VAL A 239 -17.70 -19.44 -2.54
C VAL A 239 -17.62 -18.12 -3.31
N LEU A 240 -17.48 -18.24 -4.62
CA LEU A 240 -17.51 -17.11 -5.52
C LEU A 240 -18.95 -16.86 -5.99
N VAL A 241 -19.48 -15.69 -5.66
CA VAL A 241 -20.76 -15.20 -6.18
C VAL A 241 -20.46 -14.33 -7.40
N LYS A 242 -21.04 -14.72 -8.53
CA LYS A 242 -20.90 -13.96 -9.79
C LYS A 242 -22.10 -13.06 -9.98
N ALA A 243 -21.88 -11.82 -10.38
CA ALA A 243 -22.94 -10.96 -10.87
C ALA A 243 -23.54 -11.55 -12.17
N ILE A 244 -24.86 -11.59 -12.23
CA ILE A 244 -25.58 -11.92 -13.47
C ILE A 244 -25.84 -10.60 -14.19
N THR A 245 -25.20 -10.42 -15.34
CA THR A 245 -25.60 -9.37 -16.27
C THR A 245 -26.82 -9.86 -17.03
N THR A 246 -27.96 -9.24 -16.82
CA THR A 246 -29.13 -9.35 -17.70
C THR A 246 -28.95 -8.48 -18.91
#